data_4e614d86493690d4e4d4368eb94a375a
#
_entry.id   4e614d86493690d4e4d4368eb94a375a
#
_cell.length_a   1.000
_cell.length_b   1.000
_cell.length_c   1.000
_cell.angle_alpha   90.00
_cell.angle_beta   90.00
_cell.angle_gamma   90.00
#
_symmetry.space_group_name_H-M   'P 1'
#
loop_
_entity.id
_entity.type
_entity.pdbx_description
1 polymer ?
#
loop_
_entity_poly.entity_id
_entity_poly.type
_entity_poly.pdbx_seq_one_letter_code
_entity_poly.pdbx_strand_id
1 'polypeptide(L)'
;MGLDMYLSARKYINKIDWNKLDRAGEVDYDSATFPQYNEIVQAAGLQDVQQNNEIYGANVSVNCAYWRKVNAVHNWFVNNVQKGEDDCGEYYVSQDKLLELLQTCKNALAKRDPQELMPQAGFFFGSYDIDEYYWGGIKYTVEQIERLTKLKDFDNLSFYYQSSW
;
A
#
# COMPACT_ATOMS: atom_id res chain seq x y z
N MET A 1 -10.89 -21.35 0.06
CA MET A 1 -10.82 -20.13 -0.74
C MET A 1 -11.64 -19.06 -0.05
N GLY A 2 -11.30 -17.81 -0.20
CA GLY A 2 -12.02 -16.68 0.42
C GLY A 2 -11.32 -15.37 0.07
N LEU A 3 -12.01 -14.25 0.22
CA LEU A 3 -11.48 -12.93 -0.05
C LEU A 3 -10.31 -12.60 0.90
N ASP A 4 -9.14 -12.49 0.36
CA ASP A 4 -7.93 -11.98 0.99
C ASP A 4 -7.57 -10.63 0.33
N MET A 5 -7.29 -9.62 1.14
CA MET A 5 -7.09 -8.25 0.67
C MET A 5 -5.77 -7.71 1.24
N TYR A 6 -4.99 -7.07 0.40
CA TYR A 6 -3.66 -6.58 0.73
C TYR A 6 -3.54 -5.10 0.38
N LEU A 7 -2.94 -4.33 1.25
CA LEU A 7 -2.43 -3.00 0.96
C LEU A 7 -0.91 -3.04 1.08
N SER A 8 -0.21 -2.70 0.02
CA SER A 8 1.25 -2.56 0.03
C SER A 8 1.66 -1.10 -0.02
N ALA A 9 2.72 -0.77 0.71
CA ALA A 9 3.43 0.50 0.61
C ALA A 9 4.72 0.29 -0.17
N ARG A 10 5.00 1.18 -1.13
CA ARG A 10 6.20 1.14 -1.95
C ARG A 10 6.99 2.41 -1.85
N LYS A 11 8.30 2.27 -1.85
CA LYS A 11 9.25 3.37 -1.91
C LYS A 11 10.34 3.06 -2.91
N TYR A 12 10.62 4.04 -3.78
CA TYR A 12 11.80 3.99 -4.63
C TYR A 12 13.02 4.46 -3.85
N ILE A 13 14.08 3.69 -3.89
CA ILE A 13 15.38 4.02 -3.27
C ILE A 13 16.37 4.28 -4.40
N ASN A 14 16.81 5.51 -4.52
CA ASN A 14 17.84 5.87 -5.49
C ASN A 14 19.15 5.13 -5.19
N LYS A 15 19.83 4.69 -6.23
CA LYS A 15 21.21 4.19 -6.13
C LYS A 15 22.18 5.36 -5.90
N ILE A 16 22.01 6.43 -6.65
CA ILE A 16 22.97 7.53 -6.75
C ILE A 16 22.45 8.77 -6.04
N ASP A 17 23.32 9.39 -5.26
CA ASP A 17 23.15 10.73 -4.71
C ASP A 17 23.69 11.75 -5.73
N TRP A 18 22.81 12.26 -6.58
CA TRP A 18 23.15 13.23 -7.63
C TRP A 18 23.69 14.57 -7.11
N ASN A 19 23.65 14.81 -5.79
CA ASN A 19 24.25 15.99 -5.18
C ASN A 19 25.77 15.80 -4.92
N LYS A 20 26.26 14.58 -5.05
CA LYS A 20 27.69 14.27 -4.89
C LYS A 20 28.37 14.28 -6.25
N LEU A 21 28.71 15.47 -6.70
CA LEU A 21 29.50 15.67 -7.91
C LEU A 21 31.00 15.70 -7.57
N ASP A 22 31.81 15.24 -8.50
CA ASP A 22 33.25 15.41 -8.41
C ASP A 22 33.70 16.86 -8.67
N ARG A 23 35.03 17.11 -8.65
CA ARG A 23 35.60 18.46 -8.86
C ARG A 23 35.38 19.00 -10.27
N ALA A 24 35.07 18.13 -11.24
CA ALA A 24 34.76 18.50 -12.62
C ALA A 24 33.26 18.73 -12.83
N GLY A 25 32.43 18.51 -11.80
CA GLY A 25 30.99 18.59 -11.88
C GLY A 25 30.37 17.29 -12.40
N GLU A 26 31.12 16.18 -12.43
CA GLU A 26 30.65 14.86 -12.80
C GLU A 26 30.29 14.04 -11.57
N VAL A 27 29.49 12.98 -11.72
CA VAL A 27 29.13 12.07 -10.63
C VAL A 27 30.21 11.02 -10.47
N ASP A 28 30.86 10.99 -9.31
CA ASP A 28 31.67 9.85 -8.90
C ASP A 28 30.75 8.75 -8.38
N TYR A 29 30.47 7.77 -9.23
CA TYR A 29 29.53 6.67 -8.95
C TYR A 29 29.95 5.81 -7.76
N ASP A 30 31.24 5.67 -7.47
CA ASP A 30 31.72 4.84 -6.37
C ASP A 30 31.44 5.47 -5.01
N SER A 31 31.66 6.79 -4.89
CA SER A 31 31.40 7.54 -3.65
C SER A 31 29.97 8.07 -3.55
N ALA A 32 29.24 8.16 -4.65
CA ALA A 32 27.89 8.70 -4.70
C ALA A 32 26.79 7.67 -4.44
N THR A 33 27.11 6.38 -4.34
CA THR A 33 26.10 5.34 -4.06
C THR A 33 25.56 5.48 -2.64
N PHE A 34 24.22 5.49 -2.50
CA PHE A 34 23.58 5.53 -1.19
C PHE A 34 23.77 4.20 -0.44
N PRO A 35 24.22 4.21 0.82
CA PRO A 35 24.39 3.00 1.63
C PRO A 35 23.11 2.13 1.69
N GLN A 36 21.96 2.75 1.83
CA GLN A 36 20.66 2.05 1.91
C GLN A 36 20.37 1.21 0.65
N TYR A 37 20.77 1.68 -0.53
CA TYR A 37 20.65 0.90 -1.76
C TYR A 37 21.48 -0.37 -1.68
N ASN A 38 22.75 -0.25 -1.25
CA ASN A 38 23.65 -1.40 -1.11
C ASN A 38 23.12 -2.41 -0.09
N GLU A 39 22.61 -1.96 1.05
CA GLU A 39 22.00 -2.83 2.08
C GLU A 39 20.81 -3.60 1.54
N ILE A 40 19.92 -2.97 0.77
CA ILE A 40 18.75 -3.60 0.17
C ILE A 40 19.16 -4.65 -0.85
N VAL A 41 20.08 -4.32 -1.75
CA VAL A 41 20.54 -5.23 -2.80
C VAL A 41 21.30 -6.42 -2.19
N GLN A 42 22.09 -6.20 -1.14
CA GLN A 42 22.76 -7.26 -0.40
C GLN A 42 21.76 -8.18 0.30
N ALA A 43 20.78 -7.63 0.99
CA ALA A 43 19.74 -8.40 1.67
C ALA A 43 18.89 -9.24 0.67
N ALA A 44 18.71 -8.74 -0.54
CA ALA A 44 18.01 -9.42 -1.62
C ALA A 44 18.88 -10.48 -2.37
N GLY A 45 20.20 -10.55 -2.12
CA GLY A 45 21.10 -11.43 -2.84
C GLY A 45 21.34 -11.03 -4.31
N LEU A 46 21.22 -9.74 -4.62
CA LEU A 46 21.30 -9.19 -5.98
C LEU A 46 22.57 -8.36 -6.24
N GLN A 47 23.65 -8.64 -5.50
CA GLN A 47 24.90 -7.84 -5.57
C GLN A 47 25.50 -7.83 -6.99
N ASP A 48 25.41 -8.94 -7.71
CA ASP A 48 25.98 -9.07 -9.05
C ASP A 48 25.24 -8.21 -10.10
N VAL A 49 23.99 -7.84 -9.81
CA VAL A 49 23.18 -6.95 -10.67
C VAL A 49 23.65 -5.50 -10.57
N GLN A 50 24.36 -5.12 -9.50
CA GLN A 50 24.85 -3.75 -9.28
C GLN A 50 25.93 -3.29 -10.27
N GLN A 51 26.57 -4.20 -10.98
CA GLN A 51 27.72 -3.88 -11.84
C GLN A 51 27.36 -3.03 -13.07
N ASN A 52 26.06 -2.86 -13.36
CA ASN A 52 25.60 -2.03 -14.46
C ASN A 52 25.28 -0.61 -13.97
N ASN A 53 25.99 0.39 -14.47
CA ASN A 53 25.75 1.82 -14.16
C ASN A 53 24.42 2.35 -14.73
N GLU A 54 23.71 1.58 -15.56
CA GLU A 54 22.36 1.92 -16.06
C GLU A 54 21.26 1.64 -15.03
N ILE A 55 21.59 1.00 -13.90
CA ILE A 55 20.64 0.73 -12.82
C ILE A 55 20.67 1.89 -11.82
N TYR A 56 19.57 2.62 -11.71
CA TYR A 56 19.49 3.86 -10.95
C TYR A 56 18.86 3.72 -9.56
N GLY A 57 18.24 2.58 -9.22
CA GLY A 57 17.63 2.37 -7.92
C GLY A 57 16.92 1.03 -7.75
N ALA A 58 16.25 0.90 -6.62
CA ALA A 58 15.44 -0.26 -6.26
C ALA A 58 14.05 0.16 -5.80
N ASN A 59 13.04 -0.67 -6.07
CA ASN A 59 11.72 -0.55 -5.49
C ASN A 59 11.60 -1.49 -4.28
N VAL A 60 11.29 -0.93 -3.12
CA VAL A 60 10.96 -1.70 -1.92
C VAL A 60 9.44 -1.72 -1.78
N SER A 61 8.86 -2.90 -1.68
CA SER A 61 7.42 -3.10 -1.47
C SER A 61 7.19 -3.90 -0.19
N VAL A 62 6.31 -3.41 0.69
CA VAL A 62 5.98 -4.06 1.95
C VAL A 62 4.46 -4.11 2.11
N ASN A 63 3.92 -5.27 2.41
CA ASN A 63 2.51 -5.39 2.80
C ASN A 63 2.32 -4.68 4.15
N CYS A 64 1.55 -3.61 4.14
CA CYS A 64 1.36 -2.74 5.30
C CYS A 64 -0.02 -2.91 5.96
N ALA A 65 -0.99 -3.51 5.28
CA ALA A 65 -2.24 -3.97 5.86
C ALA A 65 -2.76 -5.22 5.13
N TYR A 66 -3.51 -6.04 5.86
CA TYR A 66 -4.14 -7.26 5.37
C TYR A 66 -5.53 -7.40 5.97
N TRP A 67 -6.50 -7.74 5.17
CA TRP A 67 -7.87 -8.05 5.60
C TRP A 67 -8.30 -9.40 5.04
N ARG A 68 -9.12 -10.09 5.78
CA ARG A 68 -9.76 -11.31 5.32
C ARG A 68 -11.27 -11.18 5.42
N LYS A 69 -11.97 -11.35 4.29
CA LYS A 69 -13.43 -11.31 4.19
C LYS A 69 -14.09 -10.03 4.73
N VAL A 70 -13.38 -8.90 4.73
CA VAL A 70 -13.95 -7.59 5.06
C VAL A 70 -14.52 -6.99 3.77
N ASN A 71 -15.59 -7.62 3.27
CA ASN A 71 -16.13 -7.34 1.94
C ASN A 71 -16.69 -5.92 1.75
N ALA A 72 -17.10 -5.25 2.80
CA ALA A 72 -17.53 -3.85 2.74
C ALA A 72 -16.36 -2.91 2.40
N VAL A 73 -15.19 -3.15 2.98
CA VAL A 73 -13.96 -2.40 2.66
C VAL A 73 -13.48 -2.77 1.25
N HIS A 74 -13.58 -4.05 0.86
CA HIS A 74 -13.32 -4.46 -0.52
C HIS A 74 -14.21 -3.73 -1.52
N ASN A 75 -15.51 -3.71 -1.28
CA ASN A 75 -16.46 -2.97 -2.11
C ASN A 75 -16.10 -1.49 -2.24
N TRP A 76 -15.67 -0.89 -1.14
CA TRP A 76 -15.20 0.50 -1.18
C TRP A 76 -14.01 0.67 -2.13
N PHE A 77 -12.98 -0.21 -2.06
CA PHE A 77 -11.84 -0.17 -2.97
C PHE A 77 -12.26 -0.40 -4.43
N VAL A 78 -13.13 -1.36 -4.70
CA VAL A 78 -13.64 -1.63 -6.05
C VAL A 78 -14.27 -0.38 -6.64
N ASN A 79 -15.15 0.30 -5.89
CA ASN A 79 -15.87 1.46 -6.41
C ASN A 79 -15.03 2.74 -6.46
N ASN A 80 -14.11 2.96 -5.52
CA ASN A 80 -13.42 4.24 -5.37
C ASN A 80 -11.98 4.24 -5.92
N VAL A 81 -11.40 3.06 -6.15
CA VAL A 81 -10.02 2.89 -6.60
C VAL A 81 -9.95 2.10 -7.91
N GLN A 82 -10.70 0.99 -8.03
CA GLN A 82 -10.67 0.08 -9.16
C GLN A 82 -11.68 0.44 -10.29
N LYS A 83 -12.36 1.58 -10.18
CA LYS A 83 -13.37 2.05 -11.16
C LYS A 83 -14.53 1.07 -11.40
N GLY A 84 -14.86 0.25 -10.41
CA GLY A 84 -15.89 -0.78 -10.46
C GLY A 84 -15.44 -2.12 -11.05
N GLU A 85 -14.17 -2.29 -11.37
CA GLU A 85 -13.61 -3.54 -11.88
C GLU A 85 -13.02 -4.37 -10.75
N ASP A 86 -13.55 -5.57 -10.52
CA ASP A 86 -13.08 -6.52 -9.51
C ASP A 86 -12.42 -7.73 -10.19
N ASP A 87 -11.15 -7.56 -10.55
CA ASP A 87 -10.38 -8.48 -11.39
C ASP A 87 -9.14 -9.09 -10.70
N CYS A 88 -9.02 -8.94 -9.37
CA CYS A 88 -7.83 -9.30 -8.59
C CYS A 88 -6.55 -8.54 -9.02
N GLY A 89 -6.68 -7.50 -9.83
CA GLY A 89 -5.58 -6.65 -10.25
C GLY A 89 -5.01 -5.82 -9.10
N GLU A 90 -3.82 -5.26 -9.33
CA GLU A 90 -3.19 -4.35 -8.39
C GLU A 90 -3.46 -2.91 -8.82
N TYR A 91 -3.96 -2.09 -7.91
CA TYR A 91 -4.38 -0.71 -8.18
C TYR A 91 -3.71 0.29 -7.26
N TYR A 92 -3.21 1.39 -7.84
CA TYR A 92 -2.65 2.50 -7.09
C TYR A 92 -3.73 3.19 -6.23
N VAL A 93 -3.37 3.44 -4.96
CA VAL A 93 -4.22 4.14 -3.99
C VAL A 93 -3.53 5.41 -3.55
N SER A 94 -4.09 6.57 -3.88
CA SER A 94 -3.54 7.84 -3.41
C SER A 94 -3.71 7.98 -1.89
N GLN A 95 -2.88 8.82 -1.27
CA GLN A 95 -3.01 9.18 0.15
C GLN A 95 -4.39 9.76 0.45
N ASP A 96 -4.91 10.60 -0.43
CA ASP A 96 -6.26 11.17 -0.29
C ASP A 96 -7.34 10.08 -0.24
N LYS A 97 -7.21 9.02 -1.07
CA LYS A 97 -8.14 7.88 -1.03
C LYS A 97 -8.02 7.08 0.26
N LEU A 98 -6.83 6.92 0.82
CA LEU A 98 -6.70 6.29 2.13
C LEU A 98 -7.33 7.14 3.25
N LEU A 99 -7.16 8.45 3.20
CA LEU A 99 -7.79 9.37 4.16
C LEU A 99 -9.32 9.42 4.00
N GLU A 100 -9.83 9.35 2.77
CA GLU A 100 -11.27 9.23 2.48
C GLU A 100 -11.84 7.93 3.08
N LEU A 101 -11.18 6.77 2.85
CA LEU A 101 -11.60 5.51 3.46
C LEU A 101 -11.58 5.58 5.00
N LEU A 102 -10.52 6.17 5.57
CA LEU A 102 -10.41 6.35 7.01
C LEU A 102 -11.61 7.15 7.55
N GLN A 103 -11.94 8.27 6.90
CA GLN A 103 -13.05 9.11 7.34
C GLN A 103 -14.40 8.40 7.17
N THR A 104 -14.60 7.69 6.06
CA THR A 104 -15.80 6.88 5.81
C THR A 104 -15.98 5.82 6.91
N CYS A 105 -14.92 5.08 7.23
CA CYS A 105 -14.95 4.09 8.32
C CYS A 105 -15.27 4.72 9.69
N LYS A 106 -14.66 5.86 10.02
CA LYS A 106 -14.93 6.58 11.27
C LYS A 106 -16.39 7.05 11.35
N ASN A 107 -16.93 7.58 10.26
CA ASN A 107 -18.33 8.03 10.20
C ASN A 107 -19.29 6.85 10.38
N ALA A 108 -19.06 5.73 9.71
CA ALA A 108 -19.88 4.52 9.84
C ALA A 108 -19.88 4.00 11.28
N LEU A 109 -18.72 3.95 11.93
CA LEU A 109 -18.61 3.54 13.35
C LEU A 109 -19.32 4.48 14.29
N ALA A 110 -19.14 5.80 14.12
CA ALA A 110 -19.73 6.82 14.99
C ALA A 110 -21.27 6.84 14.93
N LYS A 111 -21.82 6.68 13.74
CA LYS A 111 -23.27 6.66 13.50
C LYS A 111 -23.87 5.27 13.68
N ARG A 112 -23.08 4.23 13.74
CA ARG A 112 -23.51 2.81 13.66
C ARG A 112 -24.35 2.57 12.38
N ASP A 113 -24.00 3.23 11.27
CA ASP A 113 -24.71 3.22 10.01
C ASP A 113 -23.82 2.63 8.90
N PRO A 114 -24.24 1.53 8.24
CA PRO A 114 -23.45 0.89 7.19
C PRO A 114 -23.62 1.52 5.79
N GLN A 115 -24.45 2.54 5.62
CA GLN A 115 -24.87 3.02 4.28
C GLN A 115 -23.69 3.36 3.35
N GLU A 116 -22.60 3.89 3.89
CA GLU A 116 -21.41 4.26 3.09
C GLU A 116 -20.44 3.07 2.87
N LEU A 117 -20.67 1.95 3.56
CA LEU A 117 -19.79 0.77 3.55
C LEU A 117 -20.61 -0.53 3.45
N MET A 118 -21.49 -0.61 2.47
CA MET A 118 -22.32 -1.79 2.26
C MET A 118 -21.47 -3.00 1.83
N PRO A 119 -21.73 -4.18 2.42
CA PRO A 119 -21.06 -5.42 1.99
C PRO A 119 -21.32 -5.72 0.52
N GLN A 120 -20.31 -6.18 -0.19
CA GLN A 120 -20.43 -6.64 -1.57
C GLN A 120 -20.85 -8.10 -1.64
N ALA A 121 -21.75 -8.41 -2.58
CA ALA A 121 -22.13 -9.79 -2.89
C ALA A 121 -21.00 -10.54 -3.59
N GLY A 122 -20.74 -11.78 -3.14
CA GLY A 122 -19.76 -12.66 -3.80
C GLY A 122 -19.65 -13.99 -3.08
N PHE A 123 -19.51 -15.08 -3.84
CA PHE A 123 -19.47 -16.44 -3.30
C PHE A 123 -18.34 -16.65 -2.26
N PHE A 124 -17.23 -15.92 -2.44
CA PHE A 124 -16.05 -16.04 -1.58
C PHE A 124 -15.91 -14.90 -0.56
N PHE A 125 -16.81 -13.90 -0.57
CA PHE A 125 -16.61 -12.62 0.11
C PHE A 125 -17.03 -12.62 1.60
N GLY A 126 -17.69 -13.65 2.07
CA GLY A 126 -18.16 -13.77 3.45
C GLY A 126 -19.62 -13.38 3.64
N SER A 127 -20.04 -13.11 4.88
CA SER A 127 -21.39 -12.72 5.23
C SER A 127 -21.75 -11.31 4.77
N TYR A 128 -23.04 -11.08 4.55
CA TYR A 128 -23.65 -9.75 4.31
C TYR A 128 -24.21 -9.16 5.60
N ASP A 129 -24.14 -9.88 6.71
CA ASP A 129 -24.73 -9.45 7.96
C ASP A 129 -23.94 -8.24 8.52
N ILE A 130 -24.72 -7.27 9.02
CA ILE A 130 -24.15 -6.12 9.73
C ILE A 130 -24.04 -6.49 11.23
N ASP A 131 -23.18 -7.43 11.50
CA ASP A 131 -22.92 -8.00 12.81
C ASP A 131 -21.63 -7.43 13.46
N GLU A 132 -21.22 -7.99 14.59
CA GLU A 132 -20.00 -7.58 15.27
C GLU A 132 -18.73 -7.90 14.46
N TYR A 133 -18.76 -8.89 13.56
CA TYR A 133 -17.64 -9.18 12.67
C TYR A 133 -17.47 -8.07 11.61
N TYR A 134 -18.58 -7.62 11.02
CA TYR A 134 -18.58 -6.46 10.13
C TYR A 134 -17.98 -5.23 10.80
N TRP A 135 -18.49 -4.86 11.99
CA TRP A 135 -18.02 -3.68 12.71
C TRP A 135 -16.56 -3.83 13.17
N GLY A 136 -16.14 -5.03 13.54
CA GLY A 136 -14.75 -5.37 13.83
C GLY A 136 -13.82 -5.13 12.66
N GLY A 137 -14.23 -5.50 11.44
CA GLY A 137 -13.50 -5.25 10.20
C GLY A 137 -13.33 -3.76 9.89
N ILE A 138 -14.40 -2.97 10.09
CA ILE A 138 -14.34 -1.51 9.92
C ILE A 138 -13.41 -0.86 10.96
N LYS A 139 -13.53 -1.25 12.22
CA LYS A 139 -12.63 -0.77 13.30
C LYS A 139 -11.17 -1.10 13.00
N TYR A 140 -10.90 -2.33 12.61
CA TYR A 140 -9.56 -2.76 12.23
C TYR A 140 -9.01 -1.92 11.07
N THR A 141 -9.84 -1.59 10.07
CA THR A 141 -9.45 -0.73 8.95
C THR A 141 -9.02 0.66 9.42
N VAL A 142 -9.77 1.27 10.35
CA VAL A 142 -9.39 2.54 10.98
C VAL A 142 -8.02 2.43 11.64
N GLU A 143 -7.80 1.40 12.46
CA GLU A 143 -6.54 1.19 13.18
C GLU A 143 -5.35 1.04 12.20
N GLN A 144 -5.52 0.29 11.10
CA GLN A 144 -4.46 0.11 10.11
C GLN A 144 -4.12 1.43 9.40
N ILE A 145 -5.13 2.16 8.91
CA ILE A 145 -4.87 3.39 8.15
C ILE A 145 -4.32 4.49 9.09
N GLU A 146 -4.84 4.65 10.31
CA GLU A 146 -4.27 5.60 11.29
C GLU A 146 -2.81 5.30 11.63
N ARG A 147 -2.41 4.03 11.65
CA ARG A 147 -1.01 3.67 11.82
C ARG A 147 -0.16 4.12 10.64
N LEU A 148 -0.67 4.00 9.41
CA LEU A 148 0.05 4.43 8.21
C LEU A 148 0.20 5.95 8.15
N THR A 149 -0.84 6.70 8.49
CA THR A 149 -0.78 8.18 8.49
C THR A 149 0.22 8.76 9.48
N LYS A 150 0.67 7.99 10.47
CA LYS A 150 1.70 8.39 11.44
C LYS A 150 3.13 8.13 10.95
N LEU A 151 3.30 7.47 9.80
CA LEU A 151 4.64 7.26 9.24
C LEU A 151 5.25 8.59 8.80
N LYS A 152 6.52 8.81 9.15
CA LYS A 152 7.25 10.04 8.82
C LYS A 152 7.23 10.36 7.32
N ASP A 153 7.26 9.33 6.49
CA ASP A 153 7.35 9.45 5.03
C ASP A 153 6.03 9.13 4.33
N PHE A 154 4.88 9.19 5.02
CA PHE A 154 3.58 8.82 4.47
C PHE A 154 3.31 9.45 3.10
N ASP A 155 3.59 10.74 2.94
CA ASP A 155 3.35 11.49 1.71
C ASP A 155 4.29 11.10 0.55
N ASN A 156 5.40 10.42 0.87
CA ASN A 156 6.41 9.95 -0.10
C ASN A 156 6.30 8.45 -0.40
N LEU A 157 5.28 7.78 0.12
CA LEU A 157 4.99 6.38 -0.18
C LEU A 157 3.96 6.27 -1.30
N SER A 158 4.08 5.24 -2.12
CA SER A 158 3.06 4.84 -3.08
C SER A 158 2.32 3.64 -2.53
N PHE A 159 0.99 3.71 -2.42
CA PHE A 159 0.18 2.62 -1.92
C PHE A 159 -0.50 1.86 -3.05
N TYR A 160 -0.66 0.56 -2.89
CA TYR A 160 -1.32 -0.31 -3.86
C TYR A 160 -2.23 -1.31 -3.13
N TYR A 161 -3.45 -1.41 -3.63
CA TYR A 161 -4.42 -2.37 -3.17
C TYR A 161 -4.52 -3.54 -4.14
N GLN A 162 -4.63 -4.74 -3.59
CA GLN A 162 -4.90 -5.96 -4.36
C GLN A 162 -5.78 -6.90 -3.55
N SER A 163 -6.69 -7.58 -4.21
CA SER A 163 -7.48 -8.68 -3.65
C SER A 163 -7.16 -10.01 -4.33
N SER A 164 -7.50 -11.09 -3.65
CA SER A 164 -7.46 -12.45 -4.18
C SER A 164 -8.64 -13.22 -3.61
N TRP A 165 -9.45 -13.85 -4.48
CA TRP A 165 -10.65 -14.58 -4.12
C TRP A 165 -10.98 -15.74 -5.07
#